data_a24a8bb580358c90ccb94f2fabeb7830
#
_entry.id   a24a8bb580358c90ccb94f2fabeb7830
#
_cell.length_a   1.000
_cell.length_b   1.000
_cell.length_c   1.000
_cell.angle_alpha   90.00
_cell.angle_beta   90.00
_cell.angle_gamma   90.00
#
_symmetry.space_group_name_H-M   'P 1'
#
loop_
_entity.id
_entity.type
_entity.pdbx_description
1 polymer ?
#
loop_
_entity_poly.entity_id
_entity_poly.type
_entity_poly.pdbx_seq_one_letter_code
_entity_poly.pdbx_strand_id
1 'polypeptide(L)' 'MSPTEEAFELLLIEEADAWFEYLESTRGQSEIRYKEVEPWAWARLSQRLRAIRARRARLRPAAA' A
#
# COMPACT_ATOMS: atom_id res chain seq x y z
N MET A 1 -7.49 -5.50 -23.08
CA MET A 1 -7.41 -5.69 -21.62
C MET A 1 -8.80 -5.45 -21.02
N SER A 2 -9.22 -6.28 -20.09
CA SER A 2 -10.53 -6.11 -19.47
C SER A 2 -10.50 -5.03 -18.40
N PRO A 3 -11.66 -4.43 -18.06
CA PRO A 3 -11.70 -3.48 -16.94
C PRO A 3 -11.24 -4.07 -15.62
N THR A 4 -11.48 -5.35 -15.39
CA THR A 4 -11.02 -6.03 -14.18
C THR A 4 -9.49 -6.13 -14.14
N GLU A 5 -8.88 -6.46 -15.26
CA GLU A 5 -7.41 -6.52 -15.37
C GLU A 5 -6.79 -5.15 -15.12
N GLU A 6 -7.39 -4.10 -15.70
CA GLU A 6 -6.94 -2.73 -15.47
C GLU A 6 -7.06 -2.35 -14.00
N ALA A 7 -8.15 -2.72 -13.35
CA ALA A 7 -8.35 -2.46 -11.93
C ALA A 7 -7.29 -3.16 -11.08
N PHE A 8 -6.96 -4.42 -11.37
CA PHE A 8 -5.89 -5.13 -10.68
C PHE A 8 -4.54 -4.46 -10.87
N GLU A 9 -4.25 -3.99 -12.09
CA GLU A 9 -3.00 -3.29 -12.35
C GLU A 9 -2.91 -1.98 -11.57
N LEU A 10 -4.00 -1.24 -11.50
CA LEU A 10 -4.03 0.00 -10.71
C LEU A 10 -3.79 -0.28 -9.23
N LEU A 11 -4.33 -1.38 -8.70
CA LEU A 11 -4.09 -1.76 -7.31
C LEU A 11 -2.63 -2.14 -7.07
N LEU A 12 -1.97 -2.77 -8.04
CA LEU A 12 -0.54 -3.05 -7.93
C LEU A 12 0.29 -1.77 -7.88
N ILE A 13 -0.10 -0.77 -8.68
CA ILE A 13 0.56 0.53 -8.67
C ILE A 13 0.34 1.23 -7.32
N GLU A 14 -0.87 1.20 -6.79
CA GLU A 14 -1.17 1.77 -5.48
C GLU A 14 -0.38 1.09 -4.37
N GLU A 15 -0.22 -0.22 -4.45
CA GLU A 15 0.58 -0.97 -3.49
C GLU A 15 2.04 -0.53 -3.55
N ALA A 16 2.60 -0.42 -4.74
CA ALA A 16 3.96 0.05 -4.92
C ALA A 16 4.13 1.47 -4.38
N ASP A 17 3.17 2.36 -4.64
CA ASP A 17 3.17 3.72 -4.11
C ASP A 17 3.13 3.75 -2.59
N ALA A 18 2.35 2.86 -1.98
CA ALA A 18 2.26 2.78 -0.52
C ALA A 18 3.61 2.41 0.10
N TRP A 19 4.29 1.42 -0.48
CA TRP A 19 5.62 1.02 -0.03
C TRP A 19 6.66 2.11 -0.28
N PHE A 20 6.59 2.76 -1.43
CA PHE A 20 7.49 3.85 -1.76
C PHE A 20 7.34 4.99 -0.75
N GLU A 21 6.11 5.36 -0.42
CA GLU A 21 5.85 6.40 0.57
C GLU A 21 6.43 6.03 1.93
N TYR A 22 6.25 4.78 2.36
CA TYR A 22 6.82 4.30 3.61
C TYR A 22 8.34 4.42 3.62
N LEU A 23 8.98 3.93 2.56
CA LEU A 23 10.44 3.98 2.44
C LEU A 23 10.96 5.42 2.42
N GLU A 24 10.28 6.31 1.70
CA GLU A 24 10.68 7.71 1.65
C GLU A 24 10.49 8.40 3.01
N SER A 25 9.43 8.06 3.73
CA SER A 25 9.16 8.64 5.06
C SER A 25 10.20 8.24 6.10
N THR A 26 10.76 7.06 5.97
CA THR A 26 11.73 6.52 6.95
C THR A 26 13.19 6.68 6.52
N ARG A 27 13.41 7.03 5.26
CA ARG A 27 14.73 7.12 4.67
C ARG A 27 15.49 8.33 5.19
N GLY A 28 16.79 8.15 5.42
CA GLY A 28 17.69 9.25 5.77
C GLY A 28 17.45 9.86 7.14
N GLN A 29 16.67 9.22 7.99
CA GLN A 29 16.40 9.70 9.33
C GLN A 29 17.52 9.33 10.27
N SER A 30 17.79 10.20 11.26
CA SER A 30 18.64 9.82 12.39
C SER A 30 17.95 8.70 13.17
N GLU A 31 18.70 7.99 14.00
CA GLU A 31 18.13 6.92 14.81
C GLU A 31 16.95 7.41 15.66
N ILE A 32 17.10 8.57 16.28
CA ILE A 32 16.05 9.14 17.12
C ILE A 32 14.81 9.48 16.28
N ARG A 33 15.01 10.15 15.14
CA ARG A 33 13.90 10.52 14.25
C ARG A 33 13.23 9.29 13.66
N TYR A 34 14.01 8.29 13.30
CA TYR A 34 13.45 7.05 12.77
C TYR A 34 12.46 6.42 13.75
N LYS A 35 12.84 6.35 15.03
CA LYS A 35 11.97 5.80 16.07
C LYS A 35 10.69 6.61 16.26
N GLU A 36 10.72 7.91 15.99
CA GLU A 36 9.53 8.75 16.06
C GLU A 36 8.64 8.62 14.82
N VAL A 37 9.25 8.54 13.65
CA VAL A 37 8.54 8.57 12.37
C VAL A 37 8.01 7.19 11.97
N GLU A 38 8.80 6.13 12.22
CA GLU A 38 8.49 4.80 11.73
C GLU A 38 7.11 4.29 12.15
N PRO A 39 6.68 4.42 13.42
CA PRO A 39 5.35 3.92 13.79
C PRO A 39 4.21 4.58 13.02
N TRP A 40 4.33 5.87 12.73
CA TRP A 40 3.34 6.60 11.93
C TRP A 40 3.35 6.13 10.47
N ALA A 41 4.54 6.00 9.91
CA ALA A 41 4.70 5.54 8.54
C ALA A 41 4.18 4.11 8.37
N TRP A 42 4.47 3.26 9.35
CA TRP A 42 3.98 1.87 9.36
C TRP A 42 2.46 1.80 9.48
N ALA A 43 1.87 2.61 10.38
CA ALA A 43 0.42 2.64 10.54
C ALA A 43 -0.27 3.07 9.24
N ARG A 44 0.26 4.09 8.58
CA ARG A 44 -0.27 4.57 7.30
C ARG A 44 -0.16 3.50 6.21
N LEU A 45 1.00 2.87 6.10
CA LEU A 45 1.22 1.78 5.16
C LEU A 45 0.22 0.65 5.40
N SER A 46 0.07 0.24 6.65
CA SER A 46 -0.85 -0.85 7.02
C SER A 46 -2.28 -0.53 6.64
N GLN A 47 -2.73 0.71 6.85
CA GLN A 47 -4.07 1.14 6.45
C GLN A 47 -4.25 1.09 4.94
N ARG A 48 -3.26 1.58 4.20
CA ARG A 48 -3.32 1.57 2.74
C ARG A 48 -3.34 0.15 2.19
N LEU A 49 -2.52 -0.74 2.73
CA LEU A 49 -2.49 -2.14 2.30
C LEU A 49 -3.82 -2.85 2.59
N ARG A 50 -4.44 -2.58 3.74
CA ARG A 50 -5.75 -3.15 4.05
C ARG A 50 -6.81 -2.69 3.07
N ALA A 51 -6.83 -1.41 2.74
CA ALA A 51 -7.78 -0.87 1.76
C ALA A 51 -7.58 -1.49 0.38
N ILE A 52 -6.32 -1.65 -0.03
CA ILE A 52 -5.98 -2.27 -1.30
C ILE A 52 -6.44 -3.73 -1.34
N ARG A 53 -6.18 -4.48 -0.28
CA ARG A 53 -6.62 -5.88 -0.18
C ARG A 53 -8.14 -6.01 -0.23
N ALA A 54 -8.85 -5.10 0.44
CA ALA A 54 -10.31 -5.11 0.42
C ALA A 54 -10.83 -4.85 -1.00
N ARG A 55 -10.26 -3.90 -1.71
CA ARG A 55 -10.66 -3.62 -3.09
C ARG A 55 -10.32 -4.77 -4.02
N ARG A 56 -9.16 -5.38 -3.82
CA ARG A 56 -8.75 -6.56 -4.61
C ARG A 56 -9.73 -7.71 -4.42
N ALA A 57 -10.17 -7.93 -3.19
CA ALA A 57 -11.14 -8.98 -2.89
C ALA A 57 -12.47 -8.76 -3.61
N ARG A 58 -12.90 -7.50 -3.76
CA ARG A 58 -14.12 -7.17 -4.49
C ARG A 58 -14.03 -7.43 -5.99
N LEU A 59 -12.82 -7.43 -6.53
CA LEU A 59 -12.60 -7.65 -7.96
C LEU A 59 -12.56 -9.13 -8.32
N ARG A 60 -12.47 -10.02 -7.33
CA ARG A 60 -12.47 -11.44 -7.60
C ARG A 60 -13.79 -11.88 -8.18
N PRO A 61 -13.78 -12.70 -9.24
CA PRO A 61 -15.01 -13.26 -9.76
C PRO A 61 -15.73 -14.02 -8.65
N ALA A 62 -17.03 -13.81 -8.53
CA ALA A 62 -17.82 -14.51 -7.54
C ALA A 62 -17.79 -16.01 -7.86
N ALA A 63 -17.35 -16.80 -6.90
CA ALA A 63 -17.44 -18.25 -6.92
C ALA A 63 -17.02 -18.88 -8.23
N ALA A 64 -15.80 -18.66 -8.59
CA ALA A 64 -15.28 -19.44 -9.70
C ALA A 64 -15.39 -20.93 -9.37
#